data_b7c2c13399441ea7926f6f79a3d7fa30
#
_entry.id   b7c2c13399441ea7926f6f79a3d7fa30
#
_cell.length_a   1.000
_cell.length_b   1.000
_cell.length_c   1.000
_cell.angle_alpha   90.00
_cell.angle_beta   90.00
_cell.angle_gamma   90.00
#
_symmetry.space_group_name_H-M   'P 1'
#
loop_
_entity.id
_entity.type
_entity.pdbx_description
1 polymer ?
#
loop_
_entity_poly.entity_id
_entity_poly.type
_entity_poly.pdbx_seq_one_letter_code
_entity_poly.pdbx_strand_id
1 'polypeptide(L)'
;MKGEEGIEIRAAGGDRAACTALETATKGDLYRFIRRYVGDEAEADDVLQEAYASAWLALRRYDSARPFDVWLRSIALNKCRDWSRRRAVRRVVRGVMGLDAPEATAVGDAAPAPETRLDDQRRAEALQRALADLPDALKAPLLLATLEGRPHAEIASILHITPKAVETRVARARKKLAEALAWTPGEGT
;
A
#
# COMPACT_ATOMS: atom_id res chain seq x y z
N MET A 1 22.59 6.69 35.11
CA MET A 1 21.64 5.80 34.44
C MET A 1 21.74 6.16 32.96
N LYS A 2 22.40 5.29 32.12
CA LYS A 2 22.31 5.41 30.65
C LYS A 2 20.90 5.03 30.29
N GLY A 3 20.09 5.98 29.81
CA GLY A 3 18.79 5.70 29.23
C GLY A 3 18.98 4.67 28.11
N GLU A 4 18.10 3.64 28.06
CA GLU A 4 18.10 2.69 26.95
C GLU A 4 17.98 3.50 25.65
N GLU A 5 19.05 3.52 24.88
CA GLU A 5 18.99 4.07 23.52
C GLU A 5 17.89 3.34 22.76
N GLY A 6 16.95 4.09 22.18
CA GLY A 6 15.86 3.53 21.41
C GLY A 6 16.38 2.56 20.34
N ILE A 7 15.63 1.51 20.08
CA ILE A 7 16.00 0.47 19.10
C ILE A 7 16.33 1.05 17.73
N GLU A 8 15.68 2.16 17.36
CA GLU A 8 15.88 2.89 16.11
C GLU A 8 17.27 3.54 16.05
N ILE A 9 17.75 4.12 17.18
CA ILE A 9 19.07 4.74 17.29
C ILE A 9 20.15 3.67 17.19
N ARG A 10 19.97 2.53 17.87
CA ARG A 10 20.89 1.39 17.76
C ARG A 10 20.98 0.85 16.34
N ALA A 11 19.82 0.71 15.67
CA ALA A 11 19.76 0.30 14.27
C ALA A 11 20.47 1.30 13.35
N ALA A 12 20.28 2.60 13.57
CA ALA A 12 20.98 3.67 12.84
C ALA A 12 22.51 3.64 13.06
N GLY A 13 22.95 3.18 14.23
CA GLY A 13 24.35 2.93 14.57
C GLY A 13 24.93 1.64 13.94
N GLY A 14 24.11 0.84 13.23
CA GLY A 14 24.55 -0.38 12.54
C GLY A 14 24.34 -1.67 13.34
N ASP A 15 23.57 -1.63 14.43
CA ASP A 15 23.18 -2.82 15.19
C ASP A 15 22.21 -3.70 14.36
N ARG A 16 22.74 -4.82 13.87
CA ARG A 16 21.96 -5.77 13.04
C ARG A 16 20.79 -6.39 13.79
N ALA A 17 20.94 -6.66 15.08
CA ALA A 17 19.85 -7.22 15.90
C ALA A 17 18.70 -6.22 16.04
N ALA A 18 19.03 -4.93 16.22
CA ALA A 18 18.04 -3.86 16.25
C ALA A 18 17.32 -3.70 14.90
N CYS A 19 18.06 -3.77 13.77
CA CYS A 19 17.45 -3.77 12.43
C CYS A 19 16.48 -4.93 12.22
N THR A 20 16.88 -6.15 12.59
CA THR A 20 16.03 -7.35 12.47
C THR A 20 14.78 -7.25 13.34
N ALA A 21 14.91 -6.72 14.56
CA ALA A 21 13.78 -6.53 15.45
C ALA A 21 12.79 -5.50 14.92
N LEU A 22 13.27 -4.38 14.37
CA LEU A 22 12.43 -3.36 13.70
C LEU A 22 11.70 -3.94 12.48
N GLU A 23 12.41 -4.71 11.66
CA GLU A 23 11.82 -5.37 10.50
C GLU A 23 10.72 -6.34 10.95
N THR A 24 11.00 -7.21 11.90
CA THR A 24 10.03 -8.18 12.42
C THR A 24 8.79 -7.51 12.98
N ALA A 25 8.96 -6.41 13.71
CA ALA A 25 7.84 -5.66 14.30
C ALA A 25 6.97 -4.94 13.26
N THR A 26 7.53 -4.53 12.13
CA THR A 26 6.82 -3.68 11.16
C THR A 26 6.38 -4.41 9.89
N LYS A 27 6.98 -5.58 9.60
CA LYS A 27 6.82 -6.31 8.32
C LYS A 27 5.37 -6.65 8.00
N GLY A 28 4.64 -7.21 8.97
CA GLY A 28 3.26 -7.67 8.74
C GLY A 28 2.32 -6.55 8.33
N ASP A 29 2.38 -5.42 9.04
CA ASP A 29 1.52 -4.27 8.76
C ASP A 29 1.91 -3.57 7.46
N LEU A 30 3.22 -3.43 7.24
CA LEU A 30 3.75 -2.81 6.03
C LEU A 30 3.40 -3.64 4.79
N TYR A 31 3.55 -4.98 4.87
CA TYR A 31 3.18 -5.89 3.80
C TYR A 31 1.69 -5.81 3.47
N ARG A 32 0.81 -5.83 4.48
CA ARG A 32 -0.65 -5.71 4.25
C ARG A 32 -1.01 -4.42 3.52
N PHE A 33 -0.38 -3.31 3.89
CA PHE A 33 -0.58 -2.04 3.20
C PHE A 33 -0.11 -2.12 1.74
N ILE A 34 1.14 -2.55 1.51
CA ILE A 34 1.73 -2.67 0.16
C ILE A 34 0.90 -3.64 -0.70
N ARG A 35 0.55 -4.81 -0.18
CA ARG A 35 -0.24 -5.83 -0.89
C ARG A 35 -1.59 -5.29 -1.35
N ARG A 36 -2.26 -4.50 -0.49
CA ARG A 36 -3.53 -3.87 -0.86
C ARG A 36 -3.36 -2.73 -1.86
N TYR A 37 -2.23 -2.03 -1.80
CA TYR A 37 -1.92 -0.93 -2.72
C TYR A 37 -1.58 -1.44 -4.12
N VAL A 38 -0.73 -2.46 -4.19
CA VAL A 38 -0.19 -3.06 -5.43
C VAL A 38 -1.22 -3.98 -6.09
N GLY A 39 -1.88 -4.83 -5.33
CA GLY A 39 -2.90 -5.75 -5.82
C GLY A 39 -2.36 -7.12 -6.27
N ASP A 40 -1.06 -7.27 -6.43
CA ASP A 40 -0.36 -8.50 -6.81
C ASP A 40 0.60 -8.92 -5.69
N GLU A 41 0.70 -10.22 -5.40
CA GLU A 41 1.48 -10.75 -4.28
C GLU A 41 2.98 -10.68 -4.55
N ALA A 42 3.42 -11.15 -5.70
CA ALA A 42 4.83 -11.16 -6.06
C ALA A 42 5.40 -9.74 -6.19
N GLU A 43 4.66 -8.84 -6.86
CA GLU A 43 5.07 -7.43 -6.95
C GLU A 43 5.02 -6.72 -5.59
N ALA A 44 4.15 -7.14 -4.67
CA ALA A 44 4.12 -6.58 -3.31
C ALA A 44 5.34 -6.97 -2.47
N ASP A 45 5.82 -8.21 -2.61
CA ASP A 45 7.05 -8.66 -1.99
C ASP A 45 8.26 -7.87 -2.50
N ASP A 46 8.35 -7.64 -3.81
CA ASP A 46 9.42 -6.84 -4.41
C ASP A 46 9.39 -5.38 -3.87
N VAL A 47 8.21 -4.77 -3.82
CA VAL A 47 8.05 -3.41 -3.28
C VAL A 47 8.40 -3.35 -1.79
N LEU A 48 8.05 -4.38 -1.01
CA LEU A 48 8.42 -4.48 0.40
C LEU A 48 9.94 -4.55 0.59
N GLN A 49 10.62 -5.39 -0.19
CA GLN A 49 12.08 -5.50 -0.17
C GLN A 49 12.75 -4.17 -0.57
N GLU A 50 12.28 -3.53 -1.66
CA GLU A 50 12.76 -2.21 -2.07
C GLU A 50 12.55 -1.14 -0.98
N ALA A 51 11.44 -1.21 -0.24
CA ALA A 51 11.14 -0.28 0.85
C ALA A 51 12.13 -0.45 2.01
N TYR A 52 12.37 -1.68 2.47
CA TYR A 52 13.36 -1.94 3.53
C TYR A 52 14.77 -1.61 3.09
N ALA A 53 15.19 -2.01 1.89
CA ALA A 53 16.51 -1.65 1.38
C ALA A 53 16.73 -0.12 1.40
N SER A 54 15.71 0.65 0.96
CA SER A 54 15.78 2.12 0.99
C SER A 54 15.76 2.68 2.41
N ALA A 55 15.00 2.08 3.31
CA ALA A 55 14.96 2.47 4.72
C ALA A 55 16.32 2.25 5.39
N TRP A 56 16.94 1.08 5.21
CA TRP A 56 18.26 0.79 5.78
C TRP A 56 19.37 1.71 5.25
N LEU A 57 19.34 2.05 3.97
CA LEU A 57 20.27 3.02 3.40
C LEU A 57 20.07 4.44 3.95
N ALA A 58 18.83 4.81 4.25
CA ALA A 58 18.46 6.12 4.77
C ALA A 58 18.49 6.23 6.30
N LEU A 59 18.66 5.11 7.03
CA LEU A 59 18.48 5.02 8.48
C LEU A 59 19.42 5.94 9.26
N ARG A 60 20.64 6.18 8.77
CA ARG A 60 21.58 7.15 9.36
C ARG A 60 21.08 8.60 9.35
N ARG A 61 20.06 8.89 8.51
CA ARG A 61 19.42 10.21 8.40
C ARG A 61 18.04 10.25 9.04
N TYR A 62 17.67 9.16 9.71
CA TYR A 62 16.39 9.08 10.41
C TYR A 62 16.38 10.07 11.58
N ASP A 63 15.34 10.89 11.62
CA ASP A 63 15.08 11.81 12.72
C ASP A 63 14.21 11.12 13.76
N SER A 64 14.77 10.83 14.92
CA SER A 64 14.08 10.18 16.04
C SER A 64 12.94 11.01 16.65
N ALA A 65 12.80 12.28 16.28
CA ALA A 65 11.64 13.09 16.63
C ALA A 65 10.36 12.63 15.91
N ARG A 66 10.48 11.84 14.84
CA ARG A 66 9.36 11.22 14.12
C ARG A 66 9.22 9.76 14.50
N PRO A 67 7.99 9.25 14.73
CA PRO A 67 7.79 7.81 14.94
C PRO A 67 8.36 7.01 13.74
N PHE A 68 9.08 5.94 14.05
CA PHE A 68 9.78 5.11 13.05
C PHE A 68 8.83 4.55 12.01
N ASP A 69 7.67 4.08 12.43
CA ASP A 69 6.66 3.51 11.55
C ASP A 69 6.07 4.55 10.56
N VAL A 70 5.88 5.81 10.99
CA VAL A 70 5.46 6.92 10.14
C VAL A 70 6.53 7.23 9.07
N TRP A 71 7.80 7.23 9.49
CA TRP A 71 8.92 7.44 8.59
C TRP A 71 9.07 6.29 7.58
N LEU A 72 9.03 5.05 8.04
CA LEU A 72 9.11 3.85 7.19
C LEU A 72 7.95 3.79 6.19
N ARG A 73 6.74 4.15 6.62
CA ARG A 73 5.57 4.20 5.74
C ARG A 73 5.72 5.24 4.63
N SER A 74 6.34 6.38 4.91
CA SER A 74 6.60 7.38 3.86
C SER A 74 7.54 6.84 2.78
N ILE A 75 8.53 6.04 3.16
CA ILE A 75 9.45 5.36 2.23
C ILE A 75 8.70 4.30 1.41
N ALA A 76 7.95 3.42 2.08
CA ALA A 76 7.18 2.38 1.42
C ALA A 76 6.15 2.95 0.43
N LEU A 77 5.47 4.03 0.80
CA LEU A 77 4.54 4.71 -0.09
C LEU A 77 5.23 5.29 -1.33
N ASN A 78 6.43 5.83 -1.20
CA ASN A 78 7.18 6.28 -2.37
C ASN A 78 7.51 5.11 -3.31
N LYS A 79 7.87 3.92 -2.77
CA LYS A 79 8.06 2.71 -3.59
C LYS A 79 6.78 2.24 -4.26
N CYS A 80 5.64 2.29 -3.56
CA CYS A 80 4.34 2.01 -4.16
C CYS A 80 4.03 2.96 -5.34
N ARG A 81 4.31 4.25 -5.20
CA ARG A 81 4.11 5.25 -6.27
C ARG A 81 5.06 5.02 -7.44
N ASP A 82 6.31 4.65 -7.18
CA ASP A 82 7.28 4.30 -8.21
C ASP A 82 6.82 3.07 -8.98
N TRP A 83 6.32 2.06 -8.29
CA TRP A 83 5.71 0.89 -8.87
C TRP A 83 4.50 1.26 -9.77
N SER A 84 3.56 2.08 -9.27
CA SER A 84 2.40 2.56 -10.05
C SER A 84 2.84 3.24 -11.34
N ARG A 85 3.85 4.10 -11.27
CA ARG A 85 4.41 4.78 -12.46
C ARG A 85 5.01 3.78 -13.45
N ARG A 86 5.82 2.83 -12.97
CA ARG A 86 6.41 1.78 -13.82
C ARG A 86 5.32 0.93 -14.49
N ARG A 87 4.28 0.56 -13.75
CA ARG A 87 3.13 -0.20 -14.27
C ARG A 87 2.36 0.58 -15.34
N ALA A 88 2.11 1.87 -15.11
CA ALA A 88 1.43 2.72 -16.08
C ALA A 88 2.20 2.81 -17.40
N VAL A 89 3.53 2.99 -17.35
CA VAL A 89 4.39 2.99 -18.53
C VAL A 89 4.35 1.64 -19.25
N ARG A 90 4.49 0.51 -18.52
CA ARG A 90 4.39 -0.85 -19.11
C ARG A 90 3.07 -1.06 -19.85
N ARG A 91 1.95 -0.59 -19.26
CA ARG A 91 0.62 -0.70 -19.88
C ARG A 91 0.53 0.09 -21.20
N VAL A 92 1.04 1.33 -21.21
CA VAL A 92 1.06 2.15 -22.44
C VAL A 92 1.90 1.48 -23.53
N VAL A 93 3.10 0.99 -23.19
CA VAL A 93 3.99 0.32 -24.13
C VAL A 93 3.34 -0.94 -24.70
N ARG A 94 2.69 -1.77 -23.86
CA ARG A 94 1.97 -2.97 -24.33
C ARG A 94 0.80 -2.62 -25.25
N GLY A 95 -0.01 -1.59 -24.89
CA GLY A 95 -1.10 -1.13 -25.75
C GLY A 95 -0.63 -0.63 -27.11
N VAL A 96 0.50 0.09 -27.17
CA VAL A 96 1.11 0.54 -28.43
C VAL A 96 1.65 -0.64 -29.26
N MET A 97 2.12 -1.71 -28.60
CA MET A 97 2.65 -2.91 -29.27
C MET A 97 1.57 -3.94 -29.64
N GLY A 98 0.28 -3.66 -29.37
CA GLY A 98 -0.83 -4.59 -29.66
C GLY A 98 -0.80 -5.88 -28.82
N LEU A 99 -0.08 -5.88 -27.69
CA LEU A 99 0.08 -7.02 -26.78
C LEU A 99 -0.95 -6.98 -25.64
N ASP A 100 -2.19 -6.58 -25.92
CA ASP A 100 -3.30 -6.53 -24.98
C ASP A 100 -3.80 -7.93 -24.60
N ALA A 101 -2.98 -8.70 -23.88
CA ALA A 101 -3.50 -9.75 -23.02
C ALA A 101 -3.94 -9.11 -21.68
N PRO A 102 -5.18 -9.35 -21.18
CA PRO A 102 -5.57 -8.89 -19.87
C PRO A 102 -4.57 -9.46 -18.85
N GLU A 103 -3.92 -8.58 -18.07
CA GLU A 103 -3.14 -9.02 -16.92
C GLU A 103 -4.10 -9.77 -15.98
N ALA A 104 -4.06 -11.11 -16.04
CA ALA A 104 -4.73 -11.94 -15.06
C ALA A 104 -4.10 -11.64 -13.71
N THR A 105 -4.81 -10.91 -12.87
CA THR A 105 -4.54 -10.91 -11.43
C THR A 105 -4.69 -12.37 -11.00
N ALA A 106 -3.59 -13.02 -10.63
CA ALA A 106 -3.58 -14.38 -10.16
C ALA A 106 -4.43 -14.45 -8.89
N VAL A 107 -5.65 -14.92 -9.06
CA VAL A 107 -6.50 -15.35 -7.97
C VAL A 107 -6.04 -16.76 -7.64
N GLY A 108 -5.53 -16.95 -6.41
CA GLY A 108 -5.07 -18.24 -5.94
C GLY A 108 -6.15 -19.30 -6.09
N ASP A 109 -5.74 -20.54 -6.40
CA ASP A 109 -6.55 -21.75 -6.50
C ASP A 109 -7.53 -21.86 -5.33
N ALA A 110 -8.83 -21.74 -5.63
CA ALA A 110 -9.90 -21.97 -4.68
C ALA A 110 -10.63 -23.25 -5.05
N ALA A 111 -10.65 -24.22 -4.14
CA ALA A 111 -11.55 -25.36 -4.18
C ALA A 111 -13.02 -24.90 -4.33
N PRO A 112 -13.92 -25.69 -4.96
CA PRO A 112 -15.30 -25.31 -5.19
C PRO A 112 -15.99 -24.96 -3.87
N ALA A 113 -16.43 -23.71 -3.77
CA ALA A 113 -16.97 -23.12 -2.56
C ALA A 113 -18.49 -22.95 -2.66
N PRO A 114 -19.26 -22.96 -1.54
CA PRO A 114 -20.68 -22.63 -1.52
C PRO A 114 -20.96 -21.28 -2.18
N GLU A 115 -22.16 -21.09 -2.76
CA GLU A 115 -22.56 -19.87 -3.51
C GLU A 115 -22.24 -18.55 -2.79
N THR A 116 -22.38 -18.52 -1.47
CA THR A 116 -22.01 -17.36 -0.63
C THR A 116 -20.53 -16.98 -0.73
N ARG A 117 -19.62 -17.96 -0.87
CA ARG A 117 -18.18 -17.68 -1.03
C ARG A 117 -17.84 -17.17 -2.41
N LEU A 118 -18.57 -17.60 -3.45
CA LEU A 118 -18.40 -17.08 -4.82
C LEU A 118 -18.79 -15.59 -4.90
N ASP A 119 -19.87 -15.19 -4.24
CA ASP A 119 -20.30 -13.80 -4.20
C ASP A 119 -19.33 -12.93 -3.42
N ASP A 120 -18.83 -13.40 -2.28
CA ASP A 120 -17.80 -12.69 -1.50
C ASP A 120 -16.48 -12.56 -2.29
N GLN A 121 -16.11 -13.60 -3.04
CA GLN A 121 -14.93 -13.56 -3.90
C GLN A 121 -15.10 -12.53 -5.03
N ARG A 122 -16.24 -12.54 -5.74
CA ARG A 122 -16.55 -11.56 -6.80
C ARG A 122 -16.53 -10.12 -6.26
N ARG A 123 -17.09 -9.89 -5.06
CA ARG A 123 -17.05 -8.58 -4.40
C ARG A 123 -15.63 -8.15 -4.05
N ALA A 124 -14.81 -9.08 -3.55
CA ALA A 124 -13.41 -8.83 -3.24
C ALA A 124 -12.61 -8.47 -4.49
N GLU A 125 -12.83 -9.18 -5.60
CA GLU A 125 -12.20 -8.90 -6.90
C GLU A 125 -12.65 -7.55 -7.48
N ALA A 126 -13.96 -7.25 -7.39
CA ALA A 126 -14.49 -5.96 -7.83
C ALA A 126 -13.89 -4.79 -7.03
N LEU A 127 -13.79 -4.94 -5.71
CA LEU A 127 -13.13 -3.96 -4.84
C LEU A 127 -11.65 -3.81 -5.19
N GLN A 128 -10.94 -4.91 -5.43
CA GLN A 128 -9.53 -4.86 -5.79
C GLN A 128 -9.31 -4.13 -7.14
N ARG A 129 -10.17 -4.38 -8.13
CA ARG A 129 -10.16 -3.66 -9.41
C ARG A 129 -10.44 -2.17 -9.21
N ALA A 130 -11.49 -1.82 -8.47
CA ALA A 130 -11.83 -0.43 -8.18
C ALA A 130 -10.70 0.31 -7.43
N LEU A 131 -10.01 -0.38 -6.51
CA LEU A 131 -8.81 0.16 -5.84
C LEU A 131 -7.63 0.32 -6.80
N ALA A 132 -7.46 -0.62 -7.75
CA ALA A 132 -6.38 -0.52 -8.74
C ALA A 132 -6.54 0.72 -9.64
N ASP A 133 -7.78 1.06 -10.00
CA ASP A 133 -8.10 2.20 -10.86
C ASP A 133 -8.15 3.54 -10.09
N LEU A 134 -8.07 3.50 -8.77
CA LEU A 134 -8.08 4.72 -7.97
C LEU A 134 -6.74 5.47 -8.14
N PRO A 135 -6.77 6.79 -8.42
CA PRO A 135 -5.54 7.57 -8.46
C PRO A 135 -4.74 7.47 -7.17
N ASP A 136 -3.40 7.38 -7.24
CA ASP A 136 -2.51 7.24 -6.09
C ASP A 136 -2.74 8.31 -5.01
N ALA A 137 -3.07 9.55 -5.44
CA ALA A 137 -3.38 10.64 -4.53
C ALA A 137 -4.63 10.39 -3.66
N LEU A 138 -5.52 9.50 -4.06
CA LEU A 138 -6.73 9.10 -3.33
C LEU A 138 -6.55 7.73 -2.66
N LYS A 139 -5.84 6.80 -3.31
CA LYS A 139 -5.62 5.43 -2.83
C LYS A 139 -4.85 5.41 -1.51
N ALA A 140 -3.71 6.09 -1.45
CA ALA A 140 -2.86 6.10 -0.27
C ALA A 140 -3.56 6.61 1.00
N PRO A 141 -4.18 7.82 1.02
CA PRO A 141 -4.89 8.27 2.22
C PRO A 141 -6.07 7.40 2.60
N LEU A 142 -6.77 6.81 1.62
CA LEU A 142 -7.86 5.88 1.90
C LEU A 142 -7.36 4.62 2.62
N LEU A 143 -6.31 3.97 2.11
CA LEU A 143 -5.77 2.74 2.71
C LEU A 143 -5.22 3.00 4.11
N LEU A 144 -4.49 4.10 4.33
CA LEU A 144 -3.99 4.47 5.65
C LEU A 144 -5.13 4.74 6.65
N ALA A 145 -6.23 5.36 6.20
CA ALA A 145 -7.37 5.64 7.07
C ALA A 145 -8.23 4.41 7.35
N THR A 146 -8.44 3.53 6.37
CA THR A 146 -9.41 2.43 6.50
C THR A 146 -8.78 1.10 6.88
N LEU A 147 -7.61 0.79 6.35
CA LEU A 147 -6.91 -0.47 6.62
C LEU A 147 -6.12 -0.41 7.92
N GLU A 148 -5.48 0.74 8.20
CA GLU A 148 -4.61 0.91 9.36
C GLU A 148 -5.27 1.74 10.47
N GLY A 149 -6.42 2.35 10.22
CA GLY A 149 -7.14 3.16 11.22
C GLY A 149 -6.37 4.40 11.67
N ARG A 150 -5.42 4.90 10.87
CA ARG A 150 -4.57 6.03 11.27
C ARG A 150 -5.35 7.34 11.36
N PRO A 151 -5.06 8.16 12.37
CA PRO A 151 -5.64 9.51 12.45
C PRO A 151 -5.16 10.40 11.30
N HIS A 152 -6.01 11.34 10.86
CA HIS A 152 -5.70 12.21 9.72
C HIS A 152 -4.42 13.02 9.89
N ALA A 153 -4.06 13.40 11.12
CA ALA A 153 -2.80 14.11 11.40
C ALA A 153 -1.57 13.27 11.07
N GLU A 154 -1.61 11.98 11.39
CA GLU A 154 -0.52 11.06 11.10
C GLU A 154 -0.43 10.75 9.61
N ILE A 155 -1.58 10.51 8.95
CA ILE A 155 -1.64 10.35 7.49
C ILE A 155 -1.08 11.60 6.79
N ALA A 156 -1.41 12.78 7.28
CA ALA A 156 -0.91 14.05 6.76
C ALA A 156 0.63 14.13 6.85
N SER A 157 1.21 13.67 7.97
CA SER A 157 2.66 13.56 8.16
C SER A 157 3.30 12.57 7.18
N ILE A 158 2.70 11.38 6.99
CA ILE A 158 3.18 10.36 6.02
C ILE A 158 3.15 10.90 4.59
N LEU A 159 2.07 11.60 4.22
CA LEU A 159 1.81 12.05 2.85
C LEU A 159 2.40 13.44 2.53
N HIS A 160 2.93 14.15 3.54
CA HIS A 160 3.38 15.54 3.46
C HIS A 160 2.30 16.50 2.93
N ILE A 161 1.08 16.39 3.48
CA ILE A 161 -0.08 17.24 3.16
C ILE A 161 -0.77 17.69 4.45
N THR A 162 -1.80 18.54 4.33
CA THR A 162 -2.58 18.96 5.51
C THR A 162 -3.61 17.92 5.94
N PRO A 163 -4.01 17.84 7.23
CA PRO A 163 -5.09 16.95 7.67
C PRO A 163 -6.42 17.20 6.93
N LYS A 164 -6.72 18.46 6.57
CA LYS A 164 -7.90 18.81 5.76
C LYS A 164 -7.83 18.24 4.35
N ALA A 165 -6.63 18.20 3.75
CA ALA A 165 -6.43 17.54 2.46
C ALA A 165 -6.60 16.03 2.55
N VAL A 166 -6.20 15.39 3.67
CA VAL A 166 -6.46 13.97 3.92
C VAL A 166 -7.96 13.69 3.96
N GLU A 167 -8.70 14.42 4.78
CA GLU A 167 -10.17 14.29 4.90
C GLU A 167 -10.84 14.38 3.53
N THR A 168 -10.50 15.41 2.76
CA THR A 168 -11.06 15.63 1.42
C THR A 168 -10.72 14.47 0.47
N ARG A 169 -9.48 13.99 0.49
CA ARG A 169 -9.05 12.89 -0.39
C ARG A 169 -9.71 11.57 -0.01
N VAL A 170 -9.86 11.27 1.28
CA VAL A 170 -10.56 10.08 1.77
C VAL A 170 -12.04 10.11 1.36
N ALA A 171 -12.71 11.26 1.52
CA ALA A 171 -14.10 11.41 1.10
C ALA A 171 -14.27 11.20 -0.42
N ARG A 172 -13.39 11.80 -1.23
CA ARG A 172 -13.40 11.62 -2.70
C ARG A 172 -13.11 10.19 -3.11
N ALA A 173 -12.17 9.52 -2.42
CA ALA A 173 -11.84 8.12 -2.67
C ALA A 173 -13.03 7.20 -2.40
N ARG A 174 -13.71 7.37 -1.25
CA ARG A 174 -14.93 6.62 -0.90
C ARG A 174 -16.04 6.82 -1.93
N LYS A 175 -16.27 8.06 -2.37
CA LYS A 175 -17.26 8.35 -3.39
C LYS A 175 -16.95 7.61 -4.70
N LYS A 176 -15.72 7.70 -5.20
CA LYS A 176 -15.30 6.99 -6.42
C LYS A 176 -15.42 5.46 -6.31
N LEU A 177 -15.07 4.90 -5.15
CA LEU A 177 -15.24 3.46 -4.93
C LEU A 177 -16.73 3.07 -4.92
N ALA A 178 -17.58 3.84 -4.26
CA ALA A 178 -19.02 3.57 -4.24
C ALA A 178 -19.61 3.62 -5.66
N GLU A 179 -19.23 4.61 -6.47
CA GLU A 179 -19.64 4.73 -7.88
C GLU A 179 -19.16 3.52 -8.71
N ALA A 180 -17.90 3.11 -8.55
CA ALA A 180 -17.33 1.97 -9.27
C ALA A 180 -17.94 0.63 -8.88
N LEU A 181 -18.34 0.45 -7.62
CA LEU A 181 -18.95 -0.77 -7.11
C LEU A 181 -20.46 -0.83 -7.37
N ALA A 182 -21.14 0.32 -7.47
CA ALA A 182 -22.55 0.38 -7.87
C ALA A 182 -22.75 0.06 -9.36
N TRP A 183 -21.72 0.29 -10.17
CA TRP A 183 -21.71 -0.05 -11.59
C TRP A 183 -21.09 -1.46 -11.78
N THR A 184 -21.75 -2.52 -11.32
CA THR A 184 -21.41 -3.90 -11.73
C THR A 184 -22.11 -4.18 -13.07
N PRO A 185 -21.39 -4.38 -14.19
CA PRO A 185 -22.01 -4.78 -15.45
C PRO A 185 -22.51 -6.22 -15.29
N GLY A 186 -23.83 -6.43 -15.15
CA GLY A 186 -24.43 -7.76 -15.10
C GLY A 186 -25.80 -7.90 -14.45
N GLU A 187 -26.40 -6.86 -13.87
CA GLU A 187 -27.79 -6.93 -13.37
C GLU A 187 -28.70 -5.96 -14.18
N GLY A 188 -28.82 -6.23 -15.47
CA GLY A 188 -29.69 -5.51 -16.36
C GLY A 188 -30.08 -6.36 -17.56
N THR A 189 -30.91 -7.37 -17.38
CA THR A 189 -32.05 -7.78 -18.24
C THR A 189 -32.68 -9.04 -17.72
#